data_ced39707519618b9694bdd47a5625dc1
#
_entry.id   ced39707519618b9694bdd47a5625dc1
#
_cell.length_a   1.000
_cell.length_b   1.000
_cell.length_c   1.000
_cell.angle_alpha   90.00
_cell.angle_beta   90.00
_cell.angle_gamma   90.00
#
_symmetry.space_group_name_H-M   'P 1'
#
loop_
_entity.id
_entity.type
_entity.pdbx_description
1 polymer ?
#
loop_
_entity_poly.entity_id
_entity_poly.type
_entity_poly.pdbx_seq_one_letter_code
_entity_poly.pdbx_strand_id
1 'polypeptide(L)'
;IVGLDTMAHVAQTSYDRGDNDEEREIFKIPDFINNLIKDGRLGAKTKAGFYKKTKDKEILSLNLETMEYSSQKKVRFDGFRLAKGHQRTGEKISAMAYSDDKAGKFFWEVLSRSLIYSANRIPEICDDVVNVDNALKWGFGWELGPFEAWDAIGLDRSVDRMNAEEKKVPKWIQEMLASGKNHFYEISKGSRYFYDMVSKDFKTEKQDKKSLNLNLKKSSGNLITKHWSASIIDVGDGIINVEFHSILQPVLNPIDGSILQIINEGLDLLEAGK
;
A
#
# COMPACT_ATOMS: atom_id res chain seq x y z
N ILE A 1 -0.67 -20.03 -9.02
CA ILE A 1 0.65 -20.19 -9.68
C ILE A 1 1.52 -21.11 -8.85
N VAL A 2 1.68 -20.87 -7.55
CA VAL A 2 2.57 -21.67 -6.66
C VAL A 2 2.01 -23.07 -6.45
N GLY A 3 0.72 -23.21 -6.25
CA GLY A 3 0.03 -24.47 -5.95
C GLY A 3 -0.42 -24.55 -4.49
N LEU A 4 -1.59 -25.16 -4.27
CA LEU A 4 -2.19 -25.28 -2.93
C LEU A 4 -1.37 -26.14 -1.99
N ASP A 5 -0.71 -27.18 -2.49
CA ASP A 5 0.20 -28.04 -1.73
C ASP A 5 1.41 -27.28 -1.19
N THR A 6 2.03 -26.44 -2.03
CA THR A 6 3.15 -25.58 -1.60
C THR A 6 2.68 -24.53 -0.58
N MET A 7 1.53 -23.91 -0.83
CA MET A 7 0.93 -22.96 0.13
C MET A 7 0.68 -23.63 1.48
N ALA A 8 0.07 -24.82 1.49
CA ALA A 8 -0.21 -25.56 2.71
C ALA A 8 1.06 -25.95 3.45
N HIS A 9 2.11 -26.36 2.73
CA HIS A 9 3.40 -26.69 3.34
C HIS A 9 4.05 -25.46 4.01
N VAL A 10 4.03 -24.31 3.33
CA VAL A 10 4.55 -23.04 3.89
C VAL A 10 3.74 -22.63 5.12
N ALA A 11 2.40 -22.66 5.03
CA ALA A 11 1.55 -22.33 6.16
C ALA A 11 1.77 -23.26 7.37
N GLN A 12 1.87 -24.57 7.13
CA GLN A 12 2.20 -25.52 8.20
C GLN A 12 3.56 -25.25 8.84
N THR A 13 4.58 -24.94 8.02
CA THR A 13 5.91 -24.60 8.53
C THR A 13 5.87 -23.32 9.37
N SER A 14 5.10 -22.31 8.94
CA SER A 14 4.92 -21.06 9.69
C SER A 14 4.18 -21.31 11.01
N TYR A 15 3.15 -22.15 10.99
CA TYR A 15 2.43 -22.57 12.20
C TYR A 15 3.35 -23.29 13.19
N ASP A 16 4.16 -24.24 12.71
CA ASP A 16 5.02 -25.07 13.57
C ASP A 16 6.19 -24.28 14.17
N ARG A 17 6.64 -23.22 13.51
CA ARG A 17 7.77 -22.39 13.95
C ARG A 17 7.37 -21.07 14.63
N GLY A 18 6.12 -20.66 14.52
CA GLY A 18 5.61 -19.40 15.01
C GLY A 18 5.02 -19.49 16.43
N ASP A 19 5.66 -20.19 17.38
CA ASP A 19 5.09 -20.43 18.72
C ASP A 19 4.74 -19.14 19.48
N ASN A 20 5.47 -18.05 19.24
CA ASN A 20 5.28 -16.76 19.88
C ASN A 20 4.59 -15.72 18.99
N ASP A 21 4.12 -16.11 17.80
CA ASP A 21 3.43 -15.20 16.88
C ASP A 21 1.97 -15.04 17.30
N GLU A 22 1.52 -13.82 17.57
CA GLU A 22 0.15 -13.50 17.96
C GLU A 22 -0.88 -13.86 16.89
N GLU A 23 -0.46 -13.96 15.61
CA GLU A 23 -1.31 -14.31 14.48
C GLU A 23 -1.09 -15.77 14.00
N ARG A 24 -0.39 -16.58 14.79
CA ARG A 24 -0.08 -17.98 14.46
C ARG A 24 -1.26 -18.77 13.92
N GLU A 25 -2.44 -18.55 14.51
CA GLU A 25 -3.66 -19.31 14.19
C GLU A 25 -4.13 -19.13 12.75
N ILE A 26 -3.76 -18.02 12.07
CA ILE A 26 -4.12 -17.81 10.66
C ILE A 26 -3.45 -18.80 9.71
N PHE A 27 -2.35 -19.43 10.15
CA PHE A 27 -1.62 -20.42 9.35
C PHE A 27 -2.25 -21.81 9.38
N LYS A 28 -3.27 -22.05 10.23
CA LYS A 28 -4.01 -23.31 10.20
C LYS A 28 -4.76 -23.47 8.88
N ILE A 29 -4.46 -24.56 8.20
CA ILE A 29 -5.07 -24.85 6.90
C ILE A 29 -6.50 -25.35 7.08
N PRO A 30 -7.52 -24.70 6.49
CA PRO A 30 -8.90 -25.16 6.53
C PRO A 30 -9.08 -26.53 5.83
N ASP A 31 -10.02 -27.33 6.30
CA ASP A 31 -10.25 -28.69 5.79
C ASP A 31 -10.56 -28.73 4.28
N PHE A 32 -11.27 -27.73 3.75
CA PHE A 32 -11.56 -27.70 2.32
C PHE A 32 -10.29 -27.57 1.46
N ILE A 33 -9.24 -26.89 1.95
CA ILE A 33 -7.93 -26.83 1.27
C ILE A 33 -7.27 -28.21 1.28
N ASN A 34 -7.30 -28.91 2.44
CA ASN A 34 -6.77 -30.28 2.54
C ASN A 34 -7.51 -31.22 1.60
N ASN A 35 -8.82 -31.08 1.46
CA ASN A 35 -9.63 -31.87 0.51
C ASN A 35 -9.26 -31.60 -0.95
N LEU A 36 -9.04 -30.32 -1.32
CA LEU A 36 -8.57 -29.95 -2.67
C LEU A 36 -7.20 -30.56 -2.99
N ILE A 37 -6.29 -30.58 -2.01
CA ILE A 37 -4.96 -31.19 -2.17
C ILE A 37 -5.08 -32.72 -2.36
N LYS A 38 -5.89 -33.40 -1.55
CA LYS A 38 -6.15 -34.84 -1.68
C LYS A 38 -6.76 -35.20 -3.03
N ASP A 39 -7.66 -34.34 -3.56
CA ASP A 39 -8.28 -34.52 -4.88
C ASP A 39 -7.33 -34.17 -6.05
N GLY A 40 -6.11 -33.75 -5.78
CA GLY A 40 -5.16 -33.33 -6.80
C GLY A 40 -5.51 -32.01 -7.47
N ARG A 41 -6.39 -31.18 -6.88
CA ARG A 41 -6.80 -29.86 -7.39
C ARG A 41 -5.84 -28.78 -6.89
N LEU A 42 -4.57 -28.83 -7.36
CA LEU A 42 -3.49 -28.01 -6.82
C LEU A 42 -3.35 -26.62 -7.46
N GLY A 43 -4.10 -26.35 -8.52
CA GLY A 43 -4.02 -25.08 -9.26
C GLY A 43 -3.55 -25.27 -10.70
N ALA A 44 -2.79 -24.34 -11.24
CA ALA A 44 -2.40 -24.32 -12.66
C ALA A 44 -1.64 -25.60 -13.09
N LYS A 45 -0.78 -26.14 -12.23
CA LYS A 45 0.03 -27.34 -12.52
C LYS A 45 -0.81 -28.61 -12.71
N THR A 46 -1.99 -28.68 -12.12
CA THR A 46 -2.96 -29.78 -12.29
C THR A 46 -4.19 -29.36 -13.08
N LYS A 47 -4.17 -28.16 -13.68
CA LYS A 47 -5.26 -27.56 -14.46
C LYS A 47 -6.57 -27.34 -13.70
N ALA A 48 -6.59 -27.56 -12.39
CA ALA A 48 -7.71 -27.34 -11.48
C ALA A 48 -7.22 -26.93 -10.09
N GLY A 49 -7.93 -26.01 -9.44
CA GLY A 49 -7.71 -25.52 -8.09
C GLY A 49 -8.96 -24.73 -7.67
N PHE A 50 -8.85 -23.52 -7.14
CA PHE A 50 -10.02 -22.63 -6.98
C PHE A 50 -10.68 -22.26 -8.31
N TYR A 51 -9.90 -22.29 -9.37
CA TYR A 51 -10.36 -22.05 -10.74
C TYR A 51 -10.00 -23.23 -11.62
N LYS A 52 -10.85 -23.49 -12.63
CA LYS A 52 -10.64 -24.50 -13.64
C LYS A 52 -10.90 -23.92 -15.02
N LYS A 53 -9.93 -24.04 -15.93
CA LYS A 53 -10.10 -23.63 -17.32
C LYS A 53 -10.65 -24.79 -18.14
N THR A 54 -11.76 -24.56 -18.84
CA THR A 54 -12.36 -25.54 -19.78
C THR A 54 -11.60 -25.61 -21.10
N LYS A 55 -11.93 -26.59 -21.93
CA LYS A 55 -11.39 -26.70 -23.30
C LYS A 55 -11.74 -25.48 -24.16
N ASP A 56 -12.93 -24.89 -23.92
CA ASP A 56 -13.43 -23.69 -24.61
C ASP A 56 -12.88 -22.40 -24.02
N LYS A 57 -11.84 -22.49 -23.20
CA LYS A 57 -11.13 -21.38 -22.53
C LYS A 57 -11.98 -20.60 -21.49
N GLU A 58 -13.17 -21.07 -21.14
CA GLU A 58 -13.93 -20.52 -20.03
C GLU A 58 -13.20 -20.80 -18.70
N ILE A 59 -13.23 -19.83 -17.77
CA ILE A 59 -12.68 -19.98 -16.43
C ILE A 59 -13.84 -20.17 -15.45
N LEU A 60 -13.97 -21.38 -14.93
CA LEU A 60 -14.94 -21.74 -13.89
C LEU A 60 -14.36 -21.42 -12.52
N SER A 61 -15.21 -21.11 -11.56
CA SER A 61 -14.87 -20.96 -10.14
C SER A 61 -15.43 -22.13 -9.31
N LEU A 62 -14.66 -22.55 -8.31
CA LEU A 62 -15.09 -23.55 -7.36
C LEU A 62 -16.11 -22.97 -6.38
N ASN A 63 -17.23 -23.63 -6.19
CA ASN A 63 -18.13 -23.38 -5.08
C ASN A 63 -17.58 -24.16 -3.85
N LEU A 64 -17.28 -23.46 -2.77
CA LEU A 64 -16.67 -24.06 -1.57
C LEU A 64 -17.65 -24.88 -0.74
N GLU A 65 -18.96 -24.71 -0.92
CA GLU A 65 -19.98 -25.50 -0.22
C GLU A 65 -20.24 -26.83 -0.93
N THR A 66 -20.37 -26.80 -2.25
CA THR A 66 -20.69 -27.99 -3.06
C THR A 66 -19.44 -28.69 -3.60
N MET A 67 -18.29 -28.03 -3.56
CA MET A 67 -17.01 -28.49 -4.16
C MET A 67 -17.09 -28.73 -5.67
N GLU A 68 -18.08 -28.11 -6.34
CA GLU A 68 -18.31 -28.17 -7.79
C GLU A 68 -17.88 -26.90 -8.49
N TYR A 69 -17.54 -27.02 -9.79
CA TYR A 69 -17.18 -25.88 -10.62
C TYR A 69 -18.40 -25.33 -11.38
N SER A 70 -18.53 -24.01 -11.34
CA SER A 70 -19.58 -23.29 -12.06
C SER A 70 -19.02 -22.05 -12.75
N SER A 71 -19.76 -21.53 -13.74
CA SER A 71 -19.43 -20.26 -14.40
C SER A 71 -19.34 -19.13 -13.39
N GLN A 72 -18.35 -18.24 -13.58
CA GLN A 72 -18.14 -17.12 -12.67
C GLN A 72 -19.30 -16.14 -12.71
N LYS A 73 -19.79 -15.77 -11.55
CA LYS A 73 -20.77 -14.69 -11.39
C LYS A 73 -20.05 -13.34 -11.45
N LYS A 74 -20.49 -12.46 -12.34
CA LYS A 74 -20.03 -11.07 -12.35
C LYS A 74 -20.57 -10.35 -11.11
N VAL A 75 -19.72 -10.12 -10.13
CA VAL A 75 -20.08 -9.37 -8.93
C VAL A 75 -19.58 -7.94 -9.08
N ARG A 76 -20.40 -6.97 -8.67
CA ARG A 76 -20.05 -5.55 -8.62
C ARG A 76 -20.11 -5.10 -7.18
N PHE A 77 -19.04 -4.46 -6.74
CA PHE A 77 -18.96 -3.86 -5.41
C PHE A 77 -18.71 -2.37 -5.55
N ASP A 78 -19.39 -1.57 -4.74
CA ASP A 78 -19.25 -0.12 -4.72
C ASP A 78 -17.85 0.31 -4.29
N GLY A 79 -17.23 -0.41 -3.36
CA GLY A 79 -15.84 -0.16 -2.95
C GLY A 79 -14.87 -0.12 -4.13
N PHE A 80 -14.96 -1.07 -5.06
CA PHE A 80 -14.12 -1.05 -6.26
C PHE A 80 -14.44 0.12 -7.19
N ARG A 81 -15.72 0.50 -7.30
CA ARG A 81 -16.13 1.66 -8.12
C ARG A 81 -15.58 2.96 -7.53
N LEU A 82 -15.69 3.12 -6.21
CA LEU A 82 -15.13 4.27 -5.50
C LEU A 82 -13.61 4.34 -5.64
N ALA A 83 -12.91 3.24 -5.40
CA ALA A 83 -11.46 3.18 -5.52
C ALA A 83 -10.96 3.53 -6.94
N LYS A 84 -11.67 3.09 -7.99
CA LYS A 84 -11.35 3.44 -9.38
C LYS A 84 -11.50 4.93 -9.70
N GLY A 85 -12.31 5.66 -8.95
CA GLY A 85 -12.47 7.11 -9.09
C GLY A 85 -11.25 7.91 -8.61
N HIS A 86 -10.37 7.29 -7.83
CA HIS A 86 -9.18 7.93 -7.29
C HIS A 86 -7.93 7.58 -8.12
N GLN A 87 -6.97 8.51 -8.14
CA GLN A 87 -5.74 8.34 -8.89
C GLN A 87 -4.61 7.83 -7.99
N ARG A 88 -4.50 8.37 -6.77
CA ARG A 88 -3.44 8.03 -5.83
C ARG A 88 -3.75 6.75 -5.07
N THR A 89 -2.73 5.91 -4.86
CA THR A 89 -2.87 4.63 -4.17
C THR A 89 -3.42 4.77 -2.76
N GLY A 90 -2.97 5.76 -1.99
CA GLY A 90 -3.51 6.03 -0.66
C GLY A 90 -5.01 6.34 -0.65
N GLU A 91 -5.49 7.14 -1.62
CA GLU A 91 -6.92 7.44 -1.77
C GLU A 91 -7.73 6.19 -2.13
N LYS A 92 -7.19 5.32 -2.99
CA LYS A 92 -7.81 4.02 -3.34
C LYS A 92 -7.93 3.10 -2.12
N ILE A 93 -6.86 3.01 -1.33
CA ILE A 93 -6.83 2.24 -0.07
C ILE A 93 -7.88 2.79 0.90
N SER A 94 -7.93 4.11 1.08
CA SER A 94 -8.91 4.77 1.96
C SER A 94 -10.35 4.52 1.50
N ALA A 95 -10.64 4.67 0.21
CA ALA A 95 -11.98 4.41 -0.35
C ALA A 95 -12.42 2.95 -0.13
N MET A 96 -11.51 1.99 -0.29
CA MET A 96 -11.80 0.58 -0.01
C MET A 96 -11.98 0.30 1.47
N ALA A 97 -11.10 0.83 2.33
CA ALA A 97 -11.14 0.59 3.77
C ALA A 97 -12.43 1.06 4.44
N TYR A 98 -13.04 2.11 3.90
CA TYR A 98 -14.27 2.71 4.44
C TYR A 98 -15.53 2.43 3.60
N SER A 99 -15.48 1.50 2.65
CA SER A 99 -16.67 1.03 1.95
C SER A 99 -17.45 0.04 2.81
N ASP A 100 -18.78 0.21 2.87
CA ASP A 100 -19.68 -0.63 3.69
C ASP A 100 -20.07 -1.95 3.02
N ASP A 101 -19.70 -2.15 1.75
CA ASP A 101 -20.01 -3.36 1.03
C ASP A 101 -19.13 -4.56 1.47
N LYS A 102 -19.46 -5.76 0.98
CA LYS A 102 -18.72 -6.98 1.32
C LYS A 102 -17.23 -6.89 0.98
N ALA A 103 -16.87 -6.24 -0.12
CA ALA A 103 -15.48 -6.08 -0.53
C ALA A 103 -14.72 -5.13 0.40
N GLY A 104 -15.33 -4.00 0.79
CA GLY A 104 -14.76 -3.06 1.74
C GLY A 104 -14.57 -3.67 3.13
N LYS A 105 -15.56 -4.41 3.63
CA LYS A 105 -15.45 -5.12 4.92
C LYS A 105 -14.33 -6.15 4.92
N PHE A 106 -14.21 -6.94 3.85
CA PHE A 106 -13.11 -7.88 3.70
C PHE A 106 -11.75 -7.17 3.62
N PHE A 107 -11.67 -6.10 2.82
CA PHE A 107 -10.44 -5.31 2.67
C PHE A 107 -10.02 -4.70 4.02
N TRP A 108 -10.96 -4.12 4.77
CA TRP A 108 -10.69 -3.56 6.09
C TRP A 108 -10.19 -4.60 7.08
N GLU A 109 -10.80 -5.79 7.11
CA GLU A 109 -10.36 -6.86 8.00
C GLU A 109 -8.91 -7.26 7.74
N VAL A 110 -8.53 -7.44 6.48
CA VAL A 110 -7.14 -7.77 6.10
C VAL A 110 -6.21 -6.60 6.40
N LEU A 111 -6.60 -5.38 6.00
CA LEU A 111 -5.77 -4.19 6.18
C LEU A 111 -5.51 -3.91 7.66
N SER A 112 -6.56 -3.82 8.48
CA SER A 112 -6.45 -3.47 9.90
C SER A 112 -5.57 -4.47 10.67
N ARG A 113 -5.70 -5.78 10.40
CA ARG A 113 -4.83 -6.79 10.99
C ARG A 113 -3.37 -6.62 10.53
N SER A 114 -3.15 -6.39 9.25
CA SER A 114 -1.80 -6.18 8.71
C SER A 114 -1.14 -4.94 9.31
N LEU A 115 -1.88 -3.84 9.52
CA LEU A 115 -1.36 -2.62 10.14
C LEU A 115 -0.98 -2.84 11.60
N ILE A 116 -1.86 -3.48 12.39
CA ILE A 116 -1.59 -3.83 13.79
C ILE A 116 -0.38 -4.77 13.88
N TYR A 117 -0.34 -5.81 13.07
CA TYR A 117 0.76 -6.76 13.03
C TYR A 117 2.09 -6.07 12.70
N SER A 118 2.11 -5.18 11.69
CA SER A 118 3.31 -4.40 11.34
C SER A 118 3.79 -3.53 12.50
N ALA A 119 2.86 -2.90 13.22
CA ALA A 119 3.19 -2.07 14.38
C ALA A 119 3.74 -2.88 15.58
N ASN A 120 3.30 -4.13 15.75
CA ASN A 120 3.84 -5.04 16.75
C ASN A 120 5.25 -5.54 16.44
N ARG A 121 5.70 -5.43 15.18
CA ARG A 121 7.09 -5.81 14.78
C ARG A 121 8.14 -4.79 15.20
N ILE A 122 7.74 -3.65 15.76
CA ILE A 122 8.63 -2.65 16.33
C ILE A 122 8.56 -2.75 17.87
N PRO A 123 9.66 -2.96 18.58
CA PRO A 123 11.05 -3.08 18.12
C PRO A 123 11.54 -4.53 17.88
N GLU A 124 10.64 -5.50 17.73
CA GLU A 124 11.00 -6.93 17.70
C GLU A 124 11.95 -7.30 16.55
N ILE A 125 11.66 -6.82 15.33
CA ILE A 125 12.46 -7.15 14.15
C ILE A 125 13.09 -5.94 13.46
N CYS A 126 12.67 -4.72 13.81
CA CYS A 126 13.25 -3.47 13.32
C CYS A 126 12.99 -2.32 14.31
N ASP A 127 13.76 -1.25 14.16
CA ASP A 127 13.78 -0.16 15.15
C ASP A 127 12.79 0.96 14.86
N ASP A 128 12.28 1.05 13.61
CA ASP A 128 11.44 2.17 13.17
C ASP A 128 10.44 1.81 12.08
N VAL A 129 9.48 2.71 11.87
CA VAL A 129 8.41 2.58 10.87
C VAL A 129 8.93 2.60 9.43
N VAL A 130 10.04 3.31 9.16
CA VAL A 130 10.64 3.44 7.82
C VAL A 130 11.16 2.10 7.33
N ASN A 131 11.83 1.34 8.22
CA ASN A 131 12.37 0.04 7.88
C ASN A 131 11.27 -0.99 7.58
N VAL A 132 10.16 -0.97 8.32
CA VAL A 132 8.99 -1.82 8.03
C VAL A 132 8.40 -1.48 6.67
N ASP A 133 8.15 -0.18 6.40
CA ASP A 133 7.58 0.26 5.12
C ASP A 133 8.49 -0.11 3.95
N ASN A 134 9.78 0.13 4.08
CA ASN A 134 10.76 -0.19 3.03
C ASN A 134 10.86 -1.70 2.79
N ALA A 135 10.78 -2.53 3.82
CA ALA A 135 10.79 -3.98 3.67
C ALA A 135 9.63 -4.46 2.79
N LEU A 136 8.41 -3.94 3.00
CA LEU A 136 7.25 -4.29 2.18
C LEU A 136 7.35 -3.68 0.76
N LYS A 137 7.79 -2.43 0.63
CA LYS A 137 7.96 -1.79 -0.68
C LYS A 137 9.01 -2.49 -1.54
N TRP A 138 10.16 -2.81 -0.98
CA TRP A 138 11.26 -3.43 -1.72
C TRP A 138 11.10 -4.94 -1.87
N GLY A 139 10.56 -5.62 -0.87
CA GLY A 139 10.37 -7.07 -0.88
C GLY A 139 9.17 -7.52 -1.73
N PHE A 140 8.09 -6.77 -1.73
CA PHE A 140 6.84 -7.14 -2.40
C PHE A 140 6.41 -6.19 -3.51
N GLY A 141 7.16 -5.12 -3.76
CA GLY A 141 6.83 -4.12 -4.78
C GLY A 141 5.59 -3.28 -4.43
N TRP A 142 5.30 -3.07 -3.15
CA TRP A 142 4.21 -2.21 -2.74
C TRP A 142 4.55 -0.74 -3.01
N GLU A 143 3.56 0.04 -3.41
CA GLU A 143 3.74 1.49 -3.59
C GLU A 143 3.78 2.24 -2.25
N LEU A 144 3.00 1.78 -1.26
CA LEU A 144 2.98 2.29 0.10
C LEU A 144 3.29 1.15 1.06
N GLY A 145 4.13 1.42 2.04
CA GLY A 145 4.30 0.52 3.17
C GLY A 145 3.12 0.59 4.16
N PRO A 146 3.10 -0.26 5.18
CA PRO A 146 1.99 -0.31 6.14
C PRO A 146 1.72 1.03 6.84
N PHE A 147 2.74 1.75 7.29
CA PHE A 147 2.57 3.01 8.00
C PHE A 147 2.22 4.16 7.05
N GLU A 148 2.77 4.18 5.84
CA GLU A 148 2.35 5.11 4.78
C GLU A 148 0.87 4.88 4.39
N ALA A 149 0.43 3.63 4.32
CA ALA A 149 -0.97 3.27 4.07
C ALA A 149 -1.87 3.66 5.26
N TRP A 150 -1.36 3.53 6.49
CA TRP A 150 -2.10 3.93 7.69
C TRP A 150 -2.32 5.44 7.74
N ASP A 151 -1.29 6.24 7.42
CA ASP A 151 -1.43 7.69 7.26
C ASP A 151 -2.46 8.04 6.18
N ALA A 152 -2.45 7.33 5.06
CA ALA A 152 -3.39 7.57 3.96
C ALA A 152 -4.87 7.31 4.30
N ILE A 153 -5.14 6.39 5.22
CA ILE A 153 -6.51 6.12 5.70
C ILE A 153 -6.91 6.98 6.90
N GLY A 154 -5.95 7.69 7.51
CA GLY A 154 -6.12 8.49 8.72
C GLY A 154 -5.95 7.64 10.00
N LEU A 155 -4.92 7.96 10.78
CA LEU A 155 -4.51 7.18 11.95
C LEU A 155 -5.60 7.20 13.03
N ASP A 156 -6.07 8.38 13.43
CA ASP A 156 -7.10 8.61 14.43
C ASP A 156 -8.39 7.87 14.09
N ARG A 157 -8.96 8.15 12.91
CA ARG A 157 -10.21 7.53 12.44
C ARG A 157 -10.13 6.00 12.37
N SER A 158 -8.99 5.47 11.93
CA SER A 158 -8.80 4.02 11.79
C SER A 158 -8.64 3.35 13.15
N VAL A 159 -7.92 3.99 14.08
CA VAL A 159 -7.74 3.49 15.45
C VAL A 159 -9.07 3.53 16.22
N ASP A 160 -9.88 4.58 16.07
CA ASP A 160 -11.22 4.64 16.65
C ASP A 160 -12.08 3.47 16.18
N ARG A 161 -12.05 3.17 14.87
CA ARG A 161 -12.76 2.02 14.33
C ARG A 161 -12.20 0.68 14.84
N MET A 162 -10.88 0.53 14.91
CA MET A 162 -10.24 -0.66 15.46
C MET A 162 -10.63 -0.90 16.91
N ASN A 163 -10.68 0.16 17.71
CA ASN A 163 -11.12 0.09 19.12
C ASN A 163 -12.60 -0.29 19.23
N ALA A 164 -13.47 0.28 18.39
CA ALA A 164 -14.89 -0.09 18.34
C ALA A 164 -15.11 -1.55 17.91
N GLU A 165 -14.19 -2.11 17.13
CA GLU A 165 -14.17 -3.53 16.72
C GLU A 165 -13.37 -4.42 17.70
N GLU A 166 -12.98 -3.91 18.88
CA GLU A 166 -12.21 -4.62 19.92
C GLU A 166 -10.87 -5.17 19.45
N LYS A 167 -10.28 -4.58 18.38
CA LYS A 167 -8.94 -4.94 17.89
C LYS A 167 -7.87 -4.39 18.84
N LYS A 168 -6.83 -5.18 19.09
CA LYS A 168 -5.75 -4.82 20.01
C LYS A 168 -4.72 -3.89 19.34
N VAL A 169 -5.03 -2.60 19.30
CA VAL A 169 -4.07 -1.60 18.80
C VAL A 169 -2.88 -1.48 19.75
N PRO A 170 -1.63 -1.49 19.26
CA PRO A 170 -0.44 -1.37 20.09
C PRO A 170 -0.46 -0.12 20.97
N LYS A 171 0.02 -0.25 22.21
CA LYS A 171 -0.01 0.83 23.20
C LYS A 171 0.71 2.09 22.73
N TRP A 172 1.84 1.95 22.03
CA TRP A 172 2.62 3.08 21.55
C TRP A 172 1.86 3.92 20.50
N ILE A 173 0.98 3.30 19.69
CA ILE A 173 0.08 4.01 18.75
C ILE A 173 -0.93 4.86 19.55
N GLN A 174 -1.52 4.29 20.59
CA GLN A 174 -2.47 5.02 21.45
C GLN A 174 -1.79 6.19 22.18
N GLU A 175 -0.56 5.98 22.69
CA GLU A 175 0.24 7.04 23.33
C GLU A 175 0.62 8.14 22.32
N MET A 176 0.94 7.78 21.09
CA MET A 176 1.21 8.73 20.00
C MET A 176 0.01 9.63 19.75
N LEU A 177 -1.19 9.04 19.56
CA LEU A 177 -2.43 9.80 19.38
C LEU A 177 -2.76 10.67 20.60
N ALA A 178 -2.61 10.16 21.82
CA ALA A 178 -2.84 10.91 23.04
C ALA A 178 -1.89 12.13 23.18
N SER A 179 -0.71 12.09 22.55
CA SER A 179 0.22 13.22 22.49
C SER A 179 -0.12 14.25 21.40
N GLY A 180 -1.22 14.04 20.65
CA GLY A 180 -1.66 14.91 19.57
C GLY A 180 -0.99 14.63 18.22
N LYS A 181 -0.20 13.56 18.08
CA LYS A 181 0.44 13.15 16.84
C LYS A 181 -0.44 12.10 16.13
N ASN A 182 -0.93 12.42 14.95
CA ASN A 182 -1.91 11.59 14.23
C ASN A 182 -1.45 11.14 12.84
N HIS A 183 -0.13 11.13 12.60
CA HIS A 183 0.50 10.64 11.37
C HIS A 183 1.91 10.15 11.67
N PHE A 184 2.38 9.17 10.90
CA PHE A 184 3.72 8.60 11.06
C PHE A 184 4.77 9.39 10.32
N TYR A 185 4.41 10.07 9.23
CA TYR A 185 5.33 10.78 8.37
C TYR A 185 4.90 12.23 8.15
N GLU A 186 5.88 13.12 8.14
CA GLU A 186 5.68 14.50 7.70
C GLU A 186 6.81 14.96 6.77
N ILE A 187 6.49 15.91 5.89
CA ILE A 187 7.47 16.54 5.02
C ILE A 187 7.49 18.02 5.36
N SER A 188 8.66 18.51 5.76
CA SER A 188 8.86 19.90 6.08
C SER A 188 10.28 20.34 5.69
N LYS A 189 10.42 21.55 5.14
CA LYS A 189 11.70 22.20 4.82
C LYS A 189 12.69 21.29 4.08
N GLY A 190 12.21 20.53 3.10
CA GLY A 190 13.05 19.66 2.28
C GLY A 190 13.49 18.35 2.92
N SER A 191 12.96 18.03 4.07
CA SER A 191 13.22 16.76 4.76
C SER A 191 11.95 16.00 5.02
N ARG A 192 12.04 14.67 5.00
CA ARG A 192 11.00 13.79 5.49
C ARG A 192 11.34 13.38 6.92
N TYR A 193 10.34 13.42 7.76
CA TYR A 193 10.44 13.02 9.17
C TYR A 193 9.52 11.83 9.39
N PHE A 194 9.87 10.99 10.34
CA PHE A 194 9.08 9.86 10.78
C PHE A 194 8.94 9.85 12.30
N TYR A 195 7.82 9.36 12.79
CA TYR A 195 7.62 9.19 14.22
C TYR A 195 8.50 8.08 14.77
N ASP A 196 9.36 8.43 15.72
CA ASP A 196 10.22 7.50 16.43
C ASP A 196 9.60 7.13 17.78
N MET A 197 9.30 5.86 17.95
CA MET A 197 8.65 5.32 19.13
C MET A 197 9.50 5.51 20.42
N VAL A 198 10.83 5.52 20.29
CA VAL A 198 11.74 5.63 21.45
C VAL A 198 11.78 7.05 21.98
N SER A 199 12.00 8.05 21.13
CA SER A 199 12.00 9.47 21.53
C SER A 199 10.58 10.03 21.67
N LYS A 200 9.56 9.34 21.18
CA LYS A 200 8.15 9.78 21.11
C LYS A 200 8.00 11.10 20.35
N ASP A 201 8.86 11.33 19.38
CA ASP A 201 8.87 12.54 18.56
C ASP A 201 9.33 12.24 17.13
N PHE A 202 9.23 13.23 16.23
CA PHE A 202 9.65 13.09 14.86
C PHE A 202 11.16 13.15 14.73
N LYS A 203 11.73 12.20 13.99
CA LYS A 203 13.15 12.15 13.59
C LYS A 203 13.28 12.34 12.09
N THR A 204 14.35 12.98 11.67
CA THR A 204 14.67 13.14 10.24
C THR A 204 15.02 11.79 9.62
N GLU A 205 14.32 11.43 8.53
CA GLU A 205 14.68 10.26 7.73
C GLU A 205 15.98 10.52 6.98
N LYS A 206 16.89 9.55 7.02
CA LYS A 206 18.13 9.61 6.25
C LYS A 206 17.82 9.56 4.76
N GLN A 207 18.13 10.62 4.04
CA GLN A 207 18.02 10.64 2.58
C GLN A 207 19.24 9.95 1.96
N ASP A 208 18.97 9.10 0.95
CA ASP A 208 20.03 8.62 0.09
C ASP A 208 20.51 9.78 -0.80
N LYS A 209 21.80 10.15 -0.66
CA LYS A 209 22.41 11.22 -1.45
C LYS A 209 22.39 10.97 -2.96
N LYS A 210 22.20 9.73 -3.38
CA LYS A 210 22.07 9.32 -4.79
C LYS A 210 20.65 9.37 -5.33
N SER A 211 19.67 9.62 -4.47
CA SER A 211 18.25 9.67 -4.82
C SER A 211 17.73 11.11 -4.78
N LEU A 212 17.14 11.56 -5.87
CA LEU A 212 16.47 12.84 -5.97
C LEU A 212 14.97 12.66 -5.67
N ASN A 213 14.49 13.31 -4.61
CA ASN A 213 13.06 13.34 -4.29
C ASN A 213 12.50 14.74 -4.59
N LEU A 214 11.73 14.85 -5.67
CA LEU A 214 11.16 16.12 -6.12
C LEU A 214 10.18 16.74 -5.11
N ASN A 215 9.45 15.93 -4.34
CA ASN A 215 8.55 16.44 -3.31
C ASN A 215 9.31 17.12 -2.18
N LEU A 216 10.45 16.59 -1.80
CA LEU A 216 11.32 17.23 -0.80
C LEU A 216 11.90 18.54 -1.33
N LYS A 217 12.34 18.56 -2.59
CA LYS A 217 12.81 19.80 -3.24
C LYS A 217 11.71 20.86 -3.29
N LYS A 218 10.48 20.51 -3.65
CA LYS A 218 9.33 21.41 -3.63
C LYS A 218 9.06 21.98 -2.22
N SER A 219 9.14 21.14 -1.19
CA SER A 219 8.89 21.54 0.21
C SER A 219 9.99 22.44 0.79
N SER A 220 11.17 22.46 0.19
CA SER A 220 12.28 23.35 0.57
C SER A 220 12.30 24.69 -0.18
N GLY A 221 11.27 24.99 -0.95
CA GLY A 221 11.15 26.27 -1.66
C GLY A 221 11.80 26.30 -3.04
N ASN A 222 12.25 25.15 -3.54
CA ASN A 222 12.89 25.05 -4.87
C ASN A 222 11.88 24.91 -6.04
N LEU A 223 10.59 25.08 -5.79
CA LEU A 223 9.57 25.15 -6.82
C LEU A 223 9.63 26.55 -7.49
N ILE A 224 10.07 26.59 -8.75
CA ILE A 224 10.17 27.85 -9.52
C ILE A 224 8.78 28.22 -10.07
N THR A 225 8.17 27.31 -10.82
CA THR A 225 6.86 27.51 -11.45
C THR A 225 6.03 26.25 -11.40
N LYS A 226 4.72 26.41 -11.29
CA LYS A 226 3.77 25.30 -11.33
C LYS A 226 2.54 25.65 -12.16
N HIS A 227 2.25 24.82 -13.12
CA HIS A 227 1.00 24.82 -13.89
C HIS A 227 0.14 23.59 -13.55
N TRP A 228 -0.97 23.44 -14.28
CA TRP A 228 -1.93 22.36 -14.04
C TRP A 228 -1.31 20.96 -14.15
N SER A 229 -0.52 20.73 -15.20
CA SER A 229 0.04 19.40 -15.52
C SER A 229 1.57 19.34 -15.46
N ALA A 230 2.24 20.43 -15.06
CA ALA A 230 3.70 20.44 -15.00
C ALA A 230 4.24 21.45 -13.97
N SER A 231 5.51 21.24 -13.57
CA SER A 231 6.24 22.13 -12.65
C SER A 231 7.70 22.26 -13.08
N ILE A 232 8.32 23.41 -12.80
CA ILE A 232 9.76 23.62 -12.85
C ILE A 232 10.31 23.64 -11.44
N ILE A 233 11.32 22.82 -11.19
CA ILE A 233 11.93 22.65 -9.88
C ILE A 233 13.43 22.84 -10.01
N ASP A 234 14.01 23.73 -9.22
CA ASP A 234 15.47 23.83 -9.08
C ASP A 234 15.98 22.62 -8.27
N VAL A 235 16.78 21.79 -8.90
CA VAL A 235 17.36 20.62 -8.23
C VAL A 235 18.78 20.89 -7.71
N GLY A 236 19.32 22.08 -7.96
CA GLY A 236 20.64 22.52 -7.56
C GLY A 236 21.68 22.44 -8.68
N ASP A 237 22.87 22.96 -8.45
CA ASP A 237 24.00 22.93 -9.37
C ASP A 237 23.71 23.51 -10.77
N GLY A 238 22.82 24.48 -10.88
CA GLY A 238 22.38 25.09 -12.13
C GLY A 238 21.49 24.20 -13.01
N ILE A 239 20.89 23.16 -12.41
CA ILE A 239 20.00 22.22 -13.10
C ILE A 239 18.57 22.48 -12.70
N ILE A 240 17.69 22.64 -13.67
CA ILE A 240 16.24 22.67 -13.48
C ILE A 240 15.62 21.36 -13.96
N ASN A 241 14.59 20.89 -13.22
CA ASN A 241 13.81 19.71 -13.58
C ASN A 241 12.42 20.14 -14.03
N VAL A 242 12.00 19.75 -15.24
CA VAL A 242 10.63 19.90 -15.71
C VAL A 242 9.88 18.62 -15.41
N GLU A 243 9.01 18.66 -14.40
CA GLU A 243 8.19 17.52 -13.98
C GLU A 243 6.81 17.58 -14.62
N PHE A 244 6.39 16.48 -15.23
CA PHE A 244 5.02 16.34 -15.75
C PHE A 244 4.19 15.55 -14.73
N HIS A 245 3.01 16.08 -14.38
CA HIS A 245 2.14 15.51 -13.35
C HIS A 245 0.65 15.74 -13.71
N SER A 246 0.21 15.18 -14.84
CA SER A 246 -1.19 15.31 -15.28
C SER A 246 -2.16 14.96 -14.15
N ILE A 247 -3.05 15.89 -13.81
CA ILE A 247 -4.07 15.68 -12.77
C ILE A 247 -5.19 14.78 -13.28
N LEU A 248 -5.55 14.91 -14.55
CA LEU A 248 -6.67 14.17 -15.16
C LEU A 248 -6.30 12.75 -15.55
N GLN A 249 -5.07 12.52 -15.99
CA GLN A 249 -4.59 11.21 -16.44
C GLN A 249 -3.16 10.94 -15.97
N PRO A 250 -2.89 10.82 -14.67
CA PRO A 250 -1.54 10.72 -14.12
C PRO A 250 -0.80 9.45 -14.56
N VAL A 251 -1.50 8.37 -14.89
CA VAL A 251 -0.89 7.13 -15.37
C VAL A 251 -0.36 7.27 -16.80
N LEU A 252 -1.11 7.93 -17.68
CA LEU A 252 -0.73 8.15 -19.08
C LEU A 252 0.12 9.41 -19.25
N ASN A 253 -0.07 10.37 -18.36
CA ASN A 253 0.62 11.66 -18.31
C ASN A 253 0.72 12.32 -19.70
N PRO A 254 -0.41 12.55 -20.39
CA PRO A 254 -0.40 13.06 -21.77
C PRO A 254 0.12 14.48 -21.82
N ILE A 255 0.83 14.80 -22.90
CA ILE A 255 1.29 16.18 -23.16
C ILE A 255 0.09 17.06 -23.51
N ASP A 256 -0.14 18.10 -22.71
CA ASP A 256 -1.17 19.11 -22.89
C ASP A 256 -0.59 20.53 -23.04
N GLY A 257 -1.45 21.55 -23.21
CA GLY A 257 -1.03 22.93 -23.33
C GLY A 257 -0.25 23.47 -22.14
N SER A 258 -0.54 22.98 -20.94
CA SER A 258 0.14 23.35 -19.69
C SER A 258 1.60 22.82 -19.66
N ILE A 259 1.82 21.62 -20.18
CA ILE A 259 3.16 21.05 -20.34
C ILE A 259 3.98 21.82 -21.38
N LEU A 260 3.36 22.13 -22.53
CA LEU A 260 4.04 22.93 -23.57
C LEU A 260 4.43 24.32 -23.08
N GLN A 261 3.53 24.96 -22.30
CA GLN A 261 3.82 26.27 -21.72
C GLN A 261 5.01 26.19 -20.75
N ILE A 262 5.06 25.20 -19.86
CA ILE A 262 6.13 25.09 -18.87
C ILE A 262 7.48 24.73 -19.50
N ILE A 263 7.49 23.99 -20.64
CA ILE A 263 8.70 23.76 -21.42
C ILE A 263 9.24 25.08 -21.95
N ASN A 264 8.40 25.95 -22.53
CA ASN A 264 8.81 27.25 -23.02
C ASN A 264 9.35 28.14 -21.90
N GLU A 265 8.67 28.19 -20.74
CA GLU A 265 9.15 28.93 -19.57
C GLU A 265 10.51 28.40 -19.08
N GLY A 266 10.74 27.09 -19.14
CA GLY A 266 12.03 26.47 -18.83
C GLY A 266 13.14 26.88 -19.82
N LEU A 267 12.83 27.00 -21.11
CA LEU A 267 13.75 27.50 -22.11
C LEU A 267 14.10 28.98 -21.89
N ASP A 268 13.09 29.80 -21.57
CA ASP A 268 13.29 31.23 -21.25
C ASP A 268 14.22 31.43 -20.03
N LEU A 269 14.09 30.54 -19.00
CA LEU A 269 15.00 30.56 -17.85
C LEU A 269 16.44 30.23 -18.23
N LEU A 270 16.64 29.24 -19.11
CA LEU A 270 17.98 28.87 -19.59
C LEU A 270 18.60 29.99 -20.45
N GLU A 271 17.85 30.65 -21.33
CA GLU A 271 18.30 31.77 -22.12
C GLU A 271 18.64 33.00 -21.26
N ALA A 272 17.91 33.20 -20.16
CA ALA A 272 18.19 34.24 -19.18
C ALA A 272 19.39 33.95 -18.25
N GLY A 273 20.02 32.80 -18.39
CA GLY A 273 21.15 32.38 -17.55
C GLY A 273 20.79 32.13 -16.08
N LYS A 274 19.54 31.74 -15.85
CA LYS A 274 19.00 31.49 -14.51
C LYS A 274 18.89 30.01 -14.22
#